data_ab5970307fd388bc68bdf00d2386b235
#
_entry.id   ab5970307fd388bc68bdf00d2386b235
#
_cell.length_a   1.000
_cell.length_b   1.000
_cell.length_c   1.000
_cell.angle_alpha   90.00
_cell.angle_beta   90.00
_cell.angle_gamma   90.00
#
_symmetry.space_group_name_H-M   'P 1'
#
loop_
_entity.id
_entity.type
_entity.pdbx_description
1 polymer ?
#
loop_
_entity_poly.entity_id
_entity_poly.type
_entity_poly.pdbx_seq_one_letter_code
_entity_poly.pdbx_strand_id
1 'polypeptide(L)'
;MKALMFGWEFPPHILGGLGTASYGLTKGMWECGDMDITFVIPKPWGDEDRSFAKIIGASQVPVGWRDVSREYVESRIGNVMDPDEYFRLRDHIYADFNYMRLNDLGCIEFSGRYPDNLLEEINNYSICAGVIARTEEFDVIHSHDWLTYPAGIHAKQVTGKPMVIHVHATDFDRSRGNVNPTVFNIERDGMLHADHIITVSNLTRATVIDKYGIDPAKVTTVHNAVTPLSDELLNVNPPRSKEKVVTFLGRITMQKGPEYFVEAAAKVLRNNPQVRFVMAGSGDMMDKMIDLAAARGIADRFHFPGFQKGKQVYEMLKASDVYIMPSVSEPFGISPLEAMQMGVPSIISKQSGCAEILTNVIKTDYWDIDARADAINAIVSYPAMHDQLKEDGLAEVNQITWDKAGQKVINIYNQVLHRN
;
A
#
# COMPACT_ATOMS: atom_id res chain seq x y z
N MET A 1 0.55 22.90 11.45
CA MET A 1 1.70 22.25 10.79
C MET A 1 1.34 21.94 9.35
N LYS A 2 2.26 22.19 8.40
CA LYS A 2 2.03 21.97 6.97
C LYS A 2 2.86 20.80 6.47
N ALA A 3 2.25 19.81 5.81
CA ALA A 3 2.94 18.65 5.25
C ALA A 3 2.84 18.62 3.72
N LEU A 4 3.97 18.42 3.04
CA LEU A 4 4.03 18.10 1.62
C LEU A 4 4.17 16.59 1.47
N MET A 5 3.12 15.94 1.00
CA MET A 5 3.08 14.49 0.85
C MET A 5 3.21 14.09 -0.61
N PHE A 6 4.04 13.08 -0.88
CA PHE A 6 4.18 12.47 -2.20
C PHE A 6 3.58 11.07 -2.20
N GLY A 7 2.56 10.85 -3.03
CA GLY A 7 1.94 9.55 -3.27
C GLY A 7 1.93 9.19 -4.75
N TRP A 8 1.62 7.94 -5.08
CA TRP A 8 1.50 7.48 -6.45
C TRP A 8 0.06 7.37 -6.93
N GLU A 9 -0.82 7.03 -6.00
CA GLU A 9 -2.25 6.81 -6.21
C GLU A 9 -3.07 7.62 -5.21
N PHE A 10 -4.28 8.03 -5.64
CA PHE A 10 -5.27 8.63 -4.75
C PHE A 10 -6.69 8.21 -5.19
N PRO A 11 -7.61 7.89 -4.25
CA PRO A 11 -8.97 7.53 -4.60
C PRO A 11 -9.69 8.61 -5.41
N PRO A 12 -10.59 8.20 -6.36
CA PRO A 12 -11.07 6.83 -6.59
C PRO A 12 -10.18 5.97 -7.51
N HIS A 13 -9.07 6.52 -8.01
CA HIS A 13 -8.17 5.85 -8.97
C HIS A 13 -7.01 5.16 -8.24
N ILE A 14 -7.32 4.05 -7.58
CA ILE A 14 -6.35 3.20 -6.88
C ILE A 14 -6.36 1.78 -7.43
N LEU A 15 -5.20 1.11 -7.41
CA LEU A 15 -5.03 -0.28 -7.86
C LEU A 15 -4.71 -1.23 -6.70
N GLY A 16 -4.52 -0.72 -5.50
CA GLY A 16 -4.17 -1.55 -4.36
C GLY A 16 -4.22 -0.87 -3.00
N GLY A 17 -3.70 -1.57 -2.00
CA GLY A 17 -3.71 -1.12 -0.60
C GLY A 17 -2.90 0.15 -0.32
N LEU A 18 -1.94 0.50 -1.20
CA LEU A 18 -1.11 1.71 -1.02
C LEU A 18 -1.96 2.97 -1.06
N GLY A 19 -2.78 3.12 -2.12
CA GLY A 19 -3.67 4.29 -2.26
C GLY A 19 -4.71 4.36 -1.14
N THR A 20 -5.28 3.22 -0.72
CA THR A 20 -6.20 3.14 0.42
C THR A 20 -5.53 3.58 1.72
N ALA A 21 -4.33 3.10 1.99
CA ALA A 21 -3.61 3.41 3.21
C ALA A 21 -3.15 4.87 3.28
N SER A 22 -2.57 5.41 2.20
CA SER A 22 -2.13 6.80 2.14
C SER A 22 -3.31 7.78 2.26
N TYR A 23 -4.43 7.49 1.59
CA TYR A 23 -5.66 8.26 1.73
C TYR A 23 -6.21 8.24 3.15
N GLY A 24 -6.39 7.04 3.73
CA GLY A 24 -6.92 6.88 5.07
C GLY A 24 -6.07 7.59 6.13
N LEU A 25 -4.74 7.44 6.03
CA LEU A 25 -3.80 8.11 6.92
C LEU A 25 -3.87 9.64 6.77
N THR A 26 -3.85 10.15 5.53
CA THR A 26 -3.92 11.59 5.26
C THR A 26 -5.20 12.21 5.84
N LYS A 27 -6.34 11.55 5.62
CA LYS A 27 -7.63 11.96 6.18
C LYS A 27 -7.64 11.90 7.70
N GLY A 28 -7.14 10.80 8.29
CA GLY A 28 -7.03 10.65 9.75
C GLY A 28 -6.13 11.70 10.40
N MET A 29 -5.04 12.08 9.75
CA MET A 29 -4.19 13.19 10.22
C MET A 29 -4.91 14.54 10.18
N TRP A 30 -5.68 14.80 9.12
CA TRP A 30 -6.50 16.00 9.03
C TRP A 30 -7.60 16.03 10.10
N GLU A 31 -8.26 14.90 10.36
CA GLU A 31 -9.29 14.75 11.40
C GLU A 31 -8.75 14.99 12.83
N CYS A 32 -7.45 14.79 13.07
CA CYS A 32 -6.81 15.15 14.34
C CYS A 32 -6.74 16.67 14.59
N GLY A 33 -6.99 17.50 13.55
CA GLY A 33 -6.90 18.95 13.60
C GLY A 33 -5.48 19.50 13.44
N ASP A 34 -5.36 20.79 13.15
CA ASP A 34 -4.11 21.54 13.05
C ASP A 34 -3.11 21.06 11.95
N MET A 35 -3.58 20.26 10.98
CA MET A 35 -2.78 19.81 9.85
C MET A 35 -3.26 20.41 8.54
N ASP A 36 -2.34 21.05 7.81
CA ASP A 36 -2.52 21.53 6.46
C ASP A 36 -1.74 20.61 5.51
N ILE A 37 -2.44 19.91 4.62
CA ILE A 37 -1.81 18.84 3.83
C ILE A 37 -1.90 19.17 2.34
N THR A 38 -0.75 19.23 1.69
CA THR A 38 -0.63 19.21 0.24
C THR A 38 -0.21 17.82 -0.21
N PHE A 39 -1.06 17.11 -0.92
CA PHE A 39 -0.80 15.77 -1.42
C PHE A 39 -0.52 15.83 -2.93
N VAL A 40 0.64 15.35 -3.34
CA VAL A 40 1.09 15.35 -4.73
C VAL A 40 0.94 13.95 -5.31
N ILE A 41 0.41 13.86 -6.53
CA ILE A 41 0.30 12.63 -7.31
C ILE A 41 0.84 12.86 -8.74
N PRO A 42 1.30 11.83 -9.45
CA PRO A 42 1.79 11.99 -10.82
C PRO A 42 0.74 12.61 -11.75
N LYS A 43 -0.48 12.05 -11.75
CA LYS A 43 -1.58 12.51 -12.62
C LYS A 43 -2.91 12.51 -11.87
N PRO A 44 -3.55 13.67 -11.69
CA PRO A 44 -4.92 13.75 -11.19
C PRO A 44 -5.92 13.45 -12.32
N TRP A 45 -7.06 12.90 -11.96
CA TRP A 45 -8.16 12.59 -12.87
C TRP A 45 -9.30 13.62 -12.79
N GLY A 46 -9.30 14.44 -11.71
CA GLY A 46 -10.24 15.54 -11.50
C GLY A 46 -11.41 15.22 -10.59
N ASP A 47 -11.53 13.97 -10.13
CA ASP A 47 -12.58 13.47 -9.23
C ASP A 47 -12.05 13.02 -7.86
N GLU A 48 -10.77 13.36 -7.54
CA GLU A 48 -10.20 13.12 -6.23
C GLU A 48 -10.91 13.91 -5.13
N ASP A 49 -11.04 13.29 -3.94
CA ASP A 49 -11.57 13.97 -2.77
C ASP A 49 -10.60 15.05 -2.27
N ARG A 50 -11.01 16.32 -2.43
CA ARG A 50 -10.22 17.51 -2.04
C ARG A 50 -10.74 18.17 -0.75
N SER A 51 -11.58 17.49 -0.01
CA SER A 51 -12.24 18.07 1.17
C SER A 51 -11.31 18.26 2.38
N PHE A 52 -10.20 17.52 2.44
CA PHE A 52 -9.27 17.51 3.57
C PHE A 52 -7.79 17.72 3.18
N ALA A 53 -7.47 17.75 1.89
CA ALA A 53 -6.12 17.99 1.40
C ALA A 53 -6.12 18.76 0.07
N LYS A 54 -5.12 19.62 -0.13
CA LYS A 54 -4.83 20.22 -1.43
C LYS A 54 -4.19 19.15 -2.31
N ILE A 55 -4.80 18.79 -3.45
CA ILE A 55 -4.23 17.82 -4.39
C ILE A 55 -3.53 18.57 -5.53
N ILE A 56 -2.25 18.23 -5.76
CA ILE A 56 -1.44 18.74 -6.88
C ILE A 56 -1.07 17.57 -7.78
N GLY A 57 -1.30 17.74 -9.10
CA GLY A 57 -0.82 16.82 -10.12
C GLY A 57 0.54 17.23 -10.64
N ALA A 58 1.54 16.35 -10.61
CA ALA A 58 2.84 16.62 -11.22
C ALA A 58 2.71 16.91 -12.72
N SER A 59 1.76 16.24 -13.40
CA SER A 59 1.41 16.48 -14.81
C SER A 59 0.84 17.88 -15.11
N GLN A 60 0.58 18.68 -14.09
CA GLN A 60 0.03 20.04 -14.21
C GLN A 60 1.07 21.12 -13.88
N VAL A 61 2.30 20.72 -13.56
CA VAL A 61 3.37 21.63 -13.16
C VAL A 61 4.30 21.86 -14.35
N PRO A 62 4.43 23.09 -14.84
CA PRO A 62 5.39 23.42 -15.89
C PRO A 62 6.82 23.22 -15.39
N VAL A 63 7.64 22.55 -16.19
CA VAL A 63 9.04 22.26 -15.91
C VAL A 63 9.92 23.01 -16.91
N GLY A 64 10.78 23.88 -16.43
CA GLY A 64 11.72 24.59 -17.26
C GLY A 64 13.07 23.87 -17.38
N TRP A 65 13.81 24.20 -18.43
CA TRP A 65 15.18 23.68 -18.62
C TRP A 65 16.07 23.93 -17.39
N ARG A 66 15.93 25.07 -16.73
CA ARG A 66 16.70 25.39 -15.52
C ARG A 66 16.39 24.48 -14.36
N ASP A 67 15.17 23.97 -14.29
CA ASP A 67 14.76 23.05 -13.24
C ASP A 67 15.47 21.71 -13.41
N VAL A 68 15.49 21.17 -14.62
CA VAL A 68 16.18 19.91 -14.96
C VAL A 68 17.69 20.05 -14.82
N SER A 69 18.28 21.15 -15.35
CA SER A 69 19.73 21.34 -15.37
C SER A 69 20.35 21.49 -13.98
N ARG A 70 19.70 22.27 -13.12
CA ARG A 70 20.21 22.51 -11.77
C ARG A 70 20.23 21.23 -10.95
N GLU A 71 19.22 20.43 -11.04
CA GLU A 71 19.03 19.22 -10.26
C GLU A 71 19.93 18.07 -10.73
N TYR A 72 20.03 17.90 -12.03
CA TYR A 72 20.94 16.91 -12.61
C TYR A 72 22.40 17.22 -12.27
N VAL A 73 22.75 18.50 -12.29
CA VAL A 73 24.08 18.99 -11.92
C VAL A 73 24.33 18.85 -10.42
N GLU A 74 23.40 19.30 -9.57
CA GLU A 74 23.55 19.20 -8.11
C GLU A 74 23.56 17.75 -7.59
N SER A 75 22.80 16.83 -8.21
CA SER A 75 22.76 15.42 -7.83
C SER A 75 24.01 14.62 -8.26
N ARG A 76 24.68 15.03 -9.32
CA ARG A 76 25.84 14.30 -9.88
C ARG A 76 27.19 14.98 -9.68
N ILE A 77 27.23 16.28 -9.43
CA ILE A 77 28.48 17.05 -9.35
C ILE A 77 28.96 17.27 -7.92
N GLY A 78 28.40 16.67 -6.90
CA GLY A 78 28.89 16.85 -5.52
C GLY A 78 30.38 17.20 -5.43
N ASN A 79 30.78 18.50 -5.44
CA ASN A 79 32.11 19.07 -5.26
C ASN A 79 33.20 18.78 -6.32
N VAL A 80 32.90 18.30 -7.52
CA VAL A 80 33.92 18.13 -8.59
C VAL A 80 33.70 19.19 -9.66
N MET A 81 34.63 20.13 -9.76
CA MET A 81 34.58 21.21 -10.75
C MET A 81 35.77 21.11 -11.72
N ASP A 82 35.73 20.12 -12.60
CA ASP A 82 36.50 20.17 -13.85
C ASP A 82 35.61 20.85 -14.92
N PRO A 83 36.04 21.98 -15.54
CA PRO A 83 35.29 22.66 -16.58
C PRO A 83 34.87 21.74 -17.75
N ASP A 84 35.72 20.81 -18.15
CA ASP A 84 35.44 19.87 -19.25
C ASP A 84 34.38 18.84 -18.87
N GLU A 85 34.33 18.42 -17.62
CA GLU A 85 33.29 17.54 -17.10
C GLU A 85 31.95 18.26 -16.99
N TYR A 86 31.96 19.53 -16.58
CA TYR A 86 30.78 20.40 -16.59
C TYR A 86 30.17 20.57 -18.00
N PHE A 87 30.99 20.79 -19.03
CA PHE A 87 30.49 20.92 -20.40
C PHE A 87 29.91 19.63 -20.95
N ARG A 88 30.54 18.48 -20.69
CA ARG A 88 30.01 17.15 -21.08
C ARG A 88 28.68 16.87 -20.39
N LEU A 89 28.61 17.16 -19.09
CA LEU A 89 27.39 16.95 -18.30
C LEU A 89 26.26 17.86 -18.76
N ARG A 90 26.56 19.13 -19.07
CA ARG A 90 25.62 20.09 -19.66
C ARG A 90 25.02 19.55 -20.97
N ASP A 91 25.83 19.01 -21.84
CA ASP A 91 25.37 18.50 -23.14
C ASP A 91 24.51 17.22 -22.96
N HIS A 92 24.78 16.39 -21.97
CA HIS A 92 23.91 15.28 -21.58
C HIS A 92 22.57 15.80 -21.02
N ILE A 93 22.57 16.82 -20.17
CA ILE A 93 21.37 17.44 -19.62
C ILE A 93 20.49 18.04 -20.72
N TYR A 94 21.11 18.71 -21.74
CA TYR A 94 20.38 19.20 -22.89
C TYR A 94 19.76 18.08 -23.72
N ALA A 95 20.46 16.97 -23.89
CA ALA A 95 19.93 15.81 -24.58
C ALA A 95 18.75 15.21 -23.80
N ASP A 96 18.89 14.99 -22.50
CA ASP A 96 17.84 14.42 -21.64
C ASP A 96 16.58 15.32 -21.61
N PHE A 97 16.75 16.66 -21.52
CA PHE A 97 15.63 17.60 -21.58
C PHE A 97 14.90 17.56 -22.93
N ASN A 98 15.64 17.47 -24.04
CA ASN A 98 15.04 17.38 -25.37
C ASN A 98 14.33 16.05 -25.62
N TYR A 99 14.63 14.99 -24.86
CA TYR A 99 13.91 13.73 -24.91
C TYR A 99 12.69 13.70 -23.99
N MET A 100 12.55 14.64 -23.04
CA MET A 100 11.36 14.74 -22.21
C MET A 100 10.12 15.03 -23.06
N ARG A 101 9.09 14.26 -22.86
CA ARG A 101 7.78 14.49 -23.49
C ARG A 101 7.04 15.58 -22.70
N LEU A 102 7.20 16.83 -23.14
CA LEU A 102 6.45 17.95 -22.61
C LEU A 102 5.24 18.23 -23.51
N ASN A 103 4.11 18.55 -22.90
CA ASN A 103 2.94 19.05 -23.61
C ASN A 103 3.10 20.54 -23.98
N ASP A 104 2.12 21.12 -24.67
CA ASP A 104 2.13 22.52 -25.10
C ASP A 104 2.24 23.55 -23.95
N LEU A 105 1.98 23.13 -22.72
CA LEU A 105 2.09 23.94 -21.50
C LEU A 105 3.46 23.78 -20.79
N GLY A 106 4.36 22.97 -21.35
CA GLY A 106 5.65 22.67 -20.75
C GLY A 106 5.58 21.70 -19.56
N CYS A 107 4.50 20.94 -19.44
CA CYS A 107 4.33 19.96 -18.37
C CYS A 107 4.70 18.55 -18.84
N ILE A 108 5.24 17.73 -17.94
CA ILE A 108 5.56 16.33 -18.21
C ILE A 108 4.26 15.51 -18.22
N GLU A 109 4.13 14.60 -19.18
CA GLU A 109 3.00 13.67 -19.23
C GLU A 109 3.26 12.44 -18.37
N PHE A 110 2.25 12.01 -17.61
CA PHE A 110 2.26 10.80 -16.77
C PHE A 110 1.09 9.89 -17.17
N SER A 111 1.30 8.58 -17.07
CA SER A 111 0.26 7.58 -17.30
C SER A 111 -0.82 7.60 -16.20
N GLY A 112 -0.43 7.93 -14.97
CA GLY A 112 -1.27 7.80 -13.77
C GLY A 112 -1.53 6.33 -13.39
N ARG A 113 -0.65 5.41 -13.83
CA ARG A 113 -0.71 3.96 -13.61
C ARG A 113 0.69 3.41 -13.34
N TYR A 114 0.88 2.11 -13.53
CA TYR A 114 2.18 1.42 -13.48
C TYR A 114 2.58 0.98 -14.90
N PRO A 115 3.18 1.87 -15.71
CA PRO A 115 3.54 1.57 -17.08
C PRO A 115 4.86 0.78 -17.16
N ASP A 116 5.21 0.27 -18.35
CA ASP A 116 6.46 -0.44 -18.58
C ASP A 116 7.70 0.46 -18.35
N ASN A 117 7.57 1.78 -18.61
CA ASN A 117 8.61 2.78 -18.34
C ASN A 117 8.52 3.42 -16.95
N LEU A 118 8.09 2.67 -15.94
CA LEU A 118 7.84 3.17 -14.57
C LEU A 118 9.05 3.93 -13.97
N LEU A 119 10.27 3.46 -14.21
CA LEU A 119 11.48 4.13 -13.69
C LEU A 119 11.68 5.53 -14.29
N GLU A 120 11.31 5.73 -15.56
CA GLU A 120 11.31 7.04 -16.19
C GLU A 120 10.25 7.96 -15.56
N GLU A 121 9.04 7.45 -15.31
CA GLU A 121 7.99 8.24 -14.63
C GLU A 121 8.40 8.62 -13.20
N ILE A 122 9.08 7.74 -12.45
CA ILE A 122 9.61 8.03 -11.11
C ILE A 122 10.64 9.18 -11.18
N ASN A 123 11.55 9.15 -12.15
CA ASN A 123 12.53 10.22 -12.35
C ASN A 123 11.85 11.56 -12.72
N ASN A 124 10.91 11.52 -13.65
CA ASN A 124 10.14 12.68 -14.05
C ASN A 124 9.31 13.25 -12.88
N TYR A 125 8.75 12.38 -12.04
CA TYR A 125 8.03 12.78 -10.84
C TYR A 125 8.95 13.49 -9.83
N SER A 126 10.17 13.01 -9.69
CA SER A 126 11.20 13.65 -8.87
C SER A 126 11.50 15.08 -9.33
N ILE A 127 11.61 15.31 -10.64
CA ILE A 127 11.84 16.65 -11.21
C ILE A 127 10.69 17.59 -10.87
N CYS A 128 9.45 17.17 -11.11
CA CYS A 128 8.27 17.96 -10.75
C CYS A 128 8.19 18.24 -9.24
N ALA A 129 8.58 17.27 -8.41
CA ALA A 129 8.60 17.42 -6.95
C ALA A 129 9.51 18.57 -6.49
N GLY A 130 10.69 18.71 -7.11
CA GLY A 130 11.59 19.82 -6.83
C GLY A 130 10.99 21.19 -7.19
N VAL A 131 10.27 21.30 -8.32
CA VAL A 131 9.55 22.52 -8.70
C VAL A 131 8.45 22.83 -7.69
N ILE A 132 7.62 21.84 -7.35
CA ILE A 132 6.53 21.99 -6.38
C ILE A 132 7.08 22.42 -5.01
N ALA A 133 8.14 21.78 -4.54
CA ALA A 133 8.73 22.06 -3.24
C ALA A 133 9.27 23.50 -3.12
N ARG A 134 9.70 24.11 -4.23
CA ARG A 134 10.12 25.53 -4.25
C ARG A 134 8.96 26.52 -4.22
N THR A 135 7.76 26.11 -4.61
CA THR A 135 6.59 27.00 -4.74
C THR A 135 5.58 26.83 -3.61
N GLU A 136 5.55 25.67 -2.95
CA GLU A 136 4.65 25.40 -1.85
C GLU A 136 5.28 25.70 -0.49
N GLU A 137 4.45 26.14 0.46
CA GLU A 137 4.86 26.33 1.85
C GLU A 137 4.57 25.09 2.68
N PHE A 138 5.59 24.51 3.30
CA PHE A 138 5.43 23.33 4.17
C PHE A 138 6.56 23.27 5.23
N ASP A 139 6.33 22.47 6.25
CA ASP A 139 7.26 22.24 7.36
C ASP A 139 8.01 20.91 7.22
N VAL A 140 7.33 19.88 6.70
CA VAL A 140 7.82 18.50 6.59
C VAL A 140 7.44 17.86 5.26
N ILE A 141 8.33 17.02 4.74
CA ILE A 141 8.12 16.18 3.55
C ILE A 141 7.73 14.79 4.00
N HIS A 142 6.72 14.18 3.36
CA HIS A 142 6.33 12.80 3.62
C HIS A 142 6.17 12.03 2.31
N SER A 143 6.95 10.97 2.10
CA SER A 143 6.91 10.15 0.88
C SER A 143 6.38 8.75 1.17
N HIS A 144 5.41 8.30 0.35
CA HIS A 144 4.74 7.02 0.49
C HIS A 144 5.28 5.99 -0.51
N ASP A 145 6.03 5.03 -0.02
CA ASP A 145 6.65 3.93 -0.75
C ASP A 145 7.74 4.36 -1.76
N TRP A 146 8.48 3.39 -2.27
CA TRP A 146 9.69 3.56 -3.09
C TRP A 146 9.50 4.41 -4.36
N LEU A 147 8.31 4.38 -4.94
CA LEU A 147 7.95 5.18 -6.12
C LEU A 147 8.10 6.69 -5.90
N THR A 148 7.97 7.13 -4.65
CA THR A 148 7.96 8.55 -4.27
C THR A 148 9.21 8.99 -3.51
N TYR A 149 10.11 8.05 -3.14
CA TYR A 149 11.32 8.42 -2.41
C TYR A 149 12.24 9.36 -3.19
N PRO A 150 12.48 9.17 -4.51
CA PRO A 150 13.25 10.14 -5.28
C PRO A 150 12.64 11.54 -5.26
N ALA A 151 11.29 11.65 -5.32
CA ALA A 151 10.59 12.93 -5.23
C ALA A 151 10.82 13.62 -3.86
N GLY A 152 10.73 12.84 -2.77
CA GLY A 152 10.99 13.35 -1.42
C GLY A 152 12.44 13.77 -1.20
N ILE A 153 13.41 12.98 -1.67
CA ILE A 153 14.85 13.30 -1.61
C ILE A 153 15.09 14.64 -2.31
N HIS A 154 14.55 14.80 -3.52
CA HIS A 154 14.72 16.01 -4.29
C HIS A 154 14.08 17.23 -3.61
N ALA A 155 12.85 17.11 -3.12
CA ALA A 155 12.20 18.16 -2.34
C ALA A 155 13.03 18.54 -1.10
N LYS A 156 13.64 17.58 -0.42
CA LYS A 156 14.56 17.82 0.71
C LYS A 156 15.81 18.58 0.27
N GLN A 157 16.42 18.18 -0.84
CA GLN A 157 17.64 18.81 -1.36
C GLN A 157 17.42 20.30 -1.70
N VAL A 158 16.29 20.64 -2.33
CA VAL A 158 16.01 22.02 -2.77
C VAL A 158 15.50 22.93 -1.67
N THR A 159 15.00 22.39 -0.55
CA THR A 159 14.38 23.19 0.52
C THR A 159 15.09 23.11 1.85
N GLY A 160 15.90 22.06 2.08
CA GLY A 160 16.49 21.76 3.38
C GLY A 160 15.47 21.28 4.43
N LYS A 161 14.20 21.10 4.07
CA LYS A 161 13.15 20.64 5.00
C LYS A 161 13.31 19.16 5.33
N PRO A 162 12.94 18.73 6.57
CA PRO A 162 13.06 17.32 6.96
C PRO A 162 12.11 16.44 6.17
N MET A 163 12.57 15.19 5.92
CA MET A 163 11.86 14.18 5.16
C MET A 163 11.55 12.96 6.03
N VAL A 164 10.28 12.59 6.07
CA VAL A 164 9.78 11.34 6.62
C VAL A 164 9.36 10.44 5.46
N ILE A 165 9.69 9.16 5.51
CA ILE A 165 9.17 8.18 4.55
C ILE A 165 8.26 7.18 5.24
N HIS A 166 7.28 6.68 4.48
CA HIS A 166 6.36 5.64 4.91
C HIS A 166 6.55 4.39 4.06
N VAL A 167 6.98 3.30 4.69
CA VAL A 167 7.22 2.01 4.04
C VAL A 167 5.95 1.18 4.15
N HIS A 168 5.19 1.10 3.05
CA HIS A 168 3.97 0.28 2.98
C HIS A 168 4.28 -1.17 2.59
N ALA A 169 5.34 -1.40 1.83
CA ALA A 169 5.87 -2.70 1.48
C ALA A 169 7.31 -2.55 0.99
N THR A 170 8.10 -3.61 1.08
CA THR A 170 9.43 -3.68 0.49
C THR A 170 9.45 -4.64 -0.69
N ASP A 171 10.51 -4.59 -1.49
CA ASP A 171 10.68 -5.55 -2.58
C ASP A 171 10.87 -6.98 -2.06
N PHE A 172 11.37 -7.17 -0.84
CA PHE A 172 11.40 -8.48 -0.18
C PHE A 172 10.02 -9.11 -0.04
N ASP A 173 8.99 -8.30 0.25
CA ASP A 173 7.60 -8.77 0.36
C ASP A 173 7.05 -9.18 -1.00
N ARG A 174 7.33 -8.38 -2.05
CA ARG A 174 6.80 -8.57 -3.40
C ARG A 174 7.44 -9.77 -4.11
N SER A 175 8.74 -10.01 -3.85
CA SER A 175 9.59 -10.98 -4.58
C SER A 175 9.87 -12.28 -3.82
N ARG A 176 9.31 -12.46 -2.61
CA ARG A 176 9.69 -13.56 -1.68
C ARG A 176 11.21 -13.60 -1.43
N GLY A 177 11.84 -12.45 -1.37
CA GLY A 177 13.28 -12.33 -1.08
C GLY A 177 14.20 -12.36 -2.31
N ASN A 178 13.67 -12.56 -3.52
CA ASN A 178 14.44 -12.41 -4.77
C ASN A 178 14.33 -10.98 -5.29
N VAL A 179 14.94 -10.05 -4.57
CA VAL A 179 14.77 -8.61 -4.80
C VAL A 179 15.33 -8.14 -6.14
N ASN A 180 14.63 -7.18 -6.75
CA ASN A 180 15.12 -6.44 -7.91
C ASN A 180 16.21 -5.43 -7.43
N PRO A 181 17.45 -5.50 -7.90
CA PRO A 181 18.53 -4.63 -7.43
C PRO A 181 18.23 -3.13 -7.60
N THR A 182 17.54 -2.75 -8.67
CA THR A 182 17.19 -1.34 -8.91
C THR A 182 16.18 -0.84 -7.88
N VAL A 183 15.11 -1.61 -7.62
CA VAL A 183 14.10 -1.26 -6.62
C VAL A 183 14.72 -1.23 -5.22
N PHE A 184 15.52 -2.24 -4.87
CA PHE A 184 16.25 -2.29 -3.60
C PHE A 184 17.13 -1.05 -3.37
N ASN A 185 17.83 -0.60 -4.41
CA ASN A 185 18.69 0.58 -4.31
C ASN A 185 17.86 1.86 -4.09
N ILE A 186 16.74 2.02 -4.79
CA ILE A 186 15.84 3.18 -4.60
C ILE A 186 15.24 3.15 -3.18
N GLU A 187 14.77 1.99 -2.70
CA GLU A 187 14.25 1.82 -1.35
C GLU A 187 15.31 2.19 -0.30
N ARG A 188 16.52 1.63 -0.45
CA ARG A 188 17.63 1.88 0.48
C ARG A 188 18.07 3.34 0.46
N ASP A 189 18.16 3.96 -0.70
CA ASP A 189 18.55 5.37 -0.84
C ASP A 189 17.52 6.29 -0.16
N GLY A 190 16.22 6.04 -0.38
CA GLY A 190 15.14 6.74 0.34
C GLY A 190 15.25 6.61 1.85
N MET A 191 15.50 5.39 2.35
CA MET A 191 15.65 5.12 3.78
C MET A 191 16.88 5.82 4.39
N LEU A 192 17.98 5.91 3.67
CA LEU A 192 19.20 6.58 4.14
C LEU A 192 19.01 8.10 4.23
N HIS A 193 18.36 8.72 3.23
CA HIS A 193 18.15 10.17 3.15
C HIS A 193 17.03 10.68 4.08
N ALA A 194 16.07 9.84 4.46
CA ALA A 194 15.00 10.24 5.35
C ALA A 194 15.53 10.60 6.75
N ASP A 195 14.93 11.58 7.42
CA ASP A 195 15.21 11.94 8.81
C ASP A 195 14.50 10.97 9.76
N HIS A 196 13.37 10.41 9.33
CA HIS A 196 12.67 9.35 10.07
C HIS A 196 11.93 8.42 9.11
N ILE A 197 11.75 7.16 9.52
CA ILE A 197 11.11 6.11 8.74
C ILE A 197 9.91 5.59 9.52
N ILE A 198 8.76 5.56 8.88
CA ILE A 198 7.55 4.94 9.39
C ILE A 198 7.35 3.61 8.66
N THR A 199 7.06 2.56 9.39
CA THR A 199 6.70 1.25 8.83
C THR A 199 5.30 0.84 9.27
N VAL A 200 4.56 0.15 8.41
CA VAL A 200 3.17 -0.24 8.67
C VAL A 200 3.01 -1.39 9.66
N SER A 201 4.12 -2.04 10.03
CA SER A 201 4.16 -3.14 11.01
C SER A 201 5.55 -3.34 11.60
N ASN A 202 5.65 -4.08 12.70
CA ASN A 202 6.95 -4.53 13.23
C ASN A 202 7.63 -5.55 12.30
N LEU A 203 6.85 -6.32 11.55
CA LEU A 203 7.36 -7.20 10.50
C LEU A 203 8.13 -6.40 9.45
N THR A 204 7.53 -5.32 8.92
CA THR A 204 8.19 -4.42 7.97
C THR A 204 9.35 -3.68 8.63
N ARG A 205 9.22 -3.26 9.91
CA ARG A 205 10.30 -2.64 10.67
C ARG A 205 11.54 -3.55 10.76
N ALA A 206 11.35 -4.82 11.08
CA ALA A 206 12.43 -5.79 11.13
C ALA A 206 13.12 -5.92 9.76
N THR A 207 12.34 -6.00 8.66
CA THR A 207 12.89 -6.03 7.30
C THR A 207 13.74 -4.79 6.98
N VAL A 208 13.25 -3.59 7.33
CA VAL A 208 13.97 -2.31 7.12
C VAL A 208 15.30 -2.29 7.89
N ILE A 209 15.30 -2.74 9.13
CA ILE A 209 16.51 -2.79 9.97
C ILE A 209 17.48 -3.86 9.44
N ASP A 210 17.00 -5.09 9.28
CA ASP A 210 17.87 -6.25 9.04
C ASP A 210 18.37 -6.34 7.60
N LYS A 211 17.52 -5.97 6.60
CA LYS A 211 17.84 -6.14 5.19
C LYS A 211 18.43 -4.89 4.54
N TYR A 212 18.01 -3.70 5.00
CA TYR A 212 18.52 -2.44 4.46
C TYR A 212 19.62 -1.83 5.34
N GLY A 213 19.86 -2.37 6.55
CA GLY A 213 20.90 -1.91 7.47
C GLY A 213 20.60 -0.53 8.08
N ILE A 214 19.33 -0.24 8.36
CA ILE A 214 18.91 1.05 8.90
C ILE A 214 18.98 1.04 10.43
N ASP A 215 19.41 2.18 11.02
CA ASP A 215 19.44 2.36 12.46
C ASP A 215 18.03 2.21 13.06
N PRO A 216 17.82 1.28 14.02
CA PRO A 216 16.54 1.08 14.69
C PRO A 216 15.95 2.34 15.34
N ALA A 217 16.79 3.29 15.76
CA ALA A 217 16.36 4.56 16.36
C ALA A 217 15.66 5.51 15.36
N LYS A 218 15.90 5.28 14.07
CA LYS A 218 15.31 6.04 12.96
C LYS A 218 13.96 5.46 12.49
N VAL A 219 13.54 4.29 12.99
CA VAL A 219 12.39 3.55 12.48
C VAL A 219 11.30 3.39 13.55
N THR A 220 10.10 3.88 13.25
CA THR A 220 8.93 3.74 14.13
C THR A 220 7.78 3.02 13.39
N THR A 221 7.14 2.08 14.09
CA THR A 221 5.96 1.39 13.56
C THR A 221 4.69 2.20 13.82
N VAL A 222 3.94 2.47 12.76
CA VAL A 222 2.57 2.99 12.80
C VAL A 222 1.69 2.05 12.00
N HIS A 223 0.92 1.22 12.70
CA HIS A 223 0.03 0.28 12.05
C HIS A 223 -1.05 1.02 11.25
N ASN A 224 -1.40 0.47 10.09
CA ASN A 224 -2.54 0.94 9.30
C ASN A 224 -3.84 0.72 10.08
N ALA A 225 -4.90 1.34 9.60
CA ALA A 225 -6.23 1.23 10.14
C ALA A 225 -7.24 0.92 9.04
N VAL A 226 -8.51 1.01 9.36
CA VAL A 226 -9.60 0.85 8.40
C VAL A 226 -10.52 2.07 8.46
N THR A 227 -11.06 2.45 7.31
CA THR A 227 -12.04 3.54 7.23
C THR A 227 -13.39 3.03 7.72
N PRO A 228 -14.09 3.74 8.63
CA PRO A 228 -15.45 3.39 9.00
C PRO A 228 -16.37 3.31 7.78
N LEU A 229 -17.17 2.26 7.71
CA LEU A 229 -18.09 2.07 6.60
C LEU A 229 -19.27 3.05 6.69
N SER A 230 -19.70 3.56 5.53
CA SER A 230 -20.95 4.32 5.44
C SER A 230 -22.17 3.44 5.72
N ASP A 231 -23.28 4.05 6.13
CA ASP A 231 -24.55 3.33 6.34
C ASP A 231 -25.01 2.57 5.10
N GLU A 232 -24.73 3.09 3.90
CA GLU A 232 -25.02 2.40 2.64
C GLU A 232 -24.25 1.08 2.51
N LEU A 233 -22.96 1.06 2.87
CA LEU A 233 -22.11 -0.13 2.80
C LEU A 233 -22.41 -1.12 3.94
N LEU A 234 -22.73 -0.63 5.13
CA LEU A 234 -23.15 -1.49 6.26
C LEU A 234 -24.45 -2.23 5.98
N ASN A 235 -25.39 -1.57 5.27
CA ASN A 235 -26.72 -2.08 4.98
C ASN A 235 -26.84 -2.82 3.65
N VAL A 236 -25.71 -3.18 2.99
CA VAL A 236 -25.78 -4.07 1.82
C VAL A 236 -26.42 -5.40 2.21
N ASN A 237 -27.30 -5.90 1.34
CA ASN A 237 -28.03 -7.14 1.58
C ASN A 237 -27.94 -8.06 0.34
N PRO A 238 -26.76 -8.68 0.11
CA PRO A 238 -26.58 -9.59 -0.99
C PRO A 238 -27.40 -10.88 -0.80
N PRO A 239 -27.76 -11.57 -1.88
CA PRO A 239 -28.34 -12.89 -1.80
C PRO A 239 -27.39 -13.83 -1.04
N ARG A 240 -27.91 -14.51 -0.02
CA ARG A 240 -27.13 -15.49 0.75
C ARG A 240 -27.30 -16.89 0.15
N SER A 241 -26.18 -17.58 -0.01
CA SER A 241 -26.16 -19.00 -0.32
C SER A 241 -26.75 -19.82 0.85
N LYS A 242 -27.35 -20.96 0.53
CA LYS A 242 -27.67 -21.98 1.56
C LYS A 242 -26.43 -22.73 2.05
N GLU A 243 -25.38 -22.74 1.22
CA GLU A 243 -24.08 -23.34 1.54
C GLU A 243 -23.19 -22.31 2.22
N LYS A 244 -22.28 -22.76 3.07
CA LYS A 244 -21.27 -21.91 3.70
C LYS A 244 -20.26 -21.40 2.70
N VAL A 245 -19.92 -20.12 2.77
CA VAL A 245 -19.03 -19.44 1.82
C VAL A 245 -17.74 -19.01 2.50
N VAL A 246 -16.61 -19.47 1.97
CA VAL A 246 -15.27 -19.10 2.42
C VAL A 246 -14.58 -18.27 1.34
N THR A 247 -14.15 -17.05 1.68
CA THR A 247 -13.69 -16.05 0.71
C THR A 247 -12.23 -15.66 0.90
N PHE A 248 -11.48 -15.69 -0.19
CA PHE A 248 -10.20 -15.02 -0.38
C PHE A 248 -10.44 -13.75 -1.20
N LEU A 249 -9.89 -12.63 -0.76
CA LEU A 249 -9.93 -11.34 -1.47
C LEU A 249 -8.53 -10.72 -1.53
N GLY A 250 -8.04 -10.45 -2.74
CA GLY A 250 -6.76 -9.77 -2.93
C GLY A 250 -6.16 -10.02 -4.30
N ARG A 251 -4.94 -9.50 -4.51
CA ARG A 251 -4.19 -9.83 -5.72
C ARG A 251 -3.87 -11.32 -5.75
N ILE A 252 -4.08 -11.96 -6.88
CA ILE A 252 -3.80 -13.40 -7.03
C ILE A 252 -2.35 -13.55 -7.49
N THR A 253 -1.44 -13.33 -6.56
CA THR A 253 0.02 -13.33 -6.75
C THR A 253 0.68 -14.23 -5.71
N MET A 254 1.93 -14.57 -5.97
CA MET A 254 2.74 -15.41 -5.09
C MET A 254 2.84 -14.87 -3.65
N GLN A 255 2.87 -13.55 -3.47
CA GLN A 255 2.90 -12.89 -2.17
C GLN A 255 1.66 -13.22 -1.32
N LYS A 256 0.48 -13.28 -1.94
CA LYS A 256 -0.80 -13.52 -1.26
C LYS A 256 -1.11 -14.99 -0.99
N GLY A 257 -0.29 -15.91 -1.51
CA GLY A 257 -0.38 -17.35 -1.24
C GLY A 257 -1.69 -18.02 -1.65
N PRO A 258 -2.26 -17.75 -2.85
CA PRO A 258 -3.55 -18.30 -3.25
C PRO A 258 -3.52 -19.82 -3.38
N GLU A 259 -2.35 -20.43 -3.63
CA GLU A 259 -2.17 -21.88 -3.65
C GLU A 259 -2.50 -22.53 -2.31
N TYR A 260 -2.14 -21.90 -1.20
CA TYR A 260 -2.44 -22.40 0.14
C TYR A 260 -3.93 -22.36 0.46
N PHE A 261 -4.66 -21.42 -0.15
CA PHE A 261 -6.12 -21.38 -0.05
C PHE A 261 -6.77 -22.56 -0.79
N VAL A 262 -6.34 -22.85 -2.02
CA VAL A 262 -6.87 -23.98 -2.81
C VAL A 262 -6.56 -25.32 -2.12
N GLU A 263 -5.35 -25.50 -1.60
CA GLU A 263 -4.97 -26.74 -0.90
C GLU A 263 -5.77 -26.92 0.40
N ALA A 264 -6.01 -25.86 1.17
CA ALA A 264 -6.86 -25.92 2.35
C ALA A 264 -8.30 -26.26 1.99
N ALA A 265 -8.84 -25.67 0.91
CA ALA A 265 -10.16 -25.95 0.41
C ALA A 265 -10.34 -27.44 0.04
N ALA A 266 -9.33 -28.04 -0.62
CA ALA A 266 -9.36 -29.47 -0.93
C ALA A 266 -9.45 -30.36 0.30
N LYS A 267 -8.82 -29.96 1.43
CA LYS A 267 -8.93 -30.69 2.70
C LYS A 267 -10.28 -30.47 3.36
N VAL A 268 -10.80 -29.24 3.37
CA VAL A 268 -12.12 -28.91 3.94
C VAL A 268 -13.22 -29.71 3.26
N LEU A 269 -13.21 -29.79 1.93
CA LEU A 269 -14.26 -30.44 1.16
C LEU A 269 -14.35 -31.95 1.36
N ARG A 270 -13.30 -32.60 1.88
CA ARG A 270 -13.36 -34.02 2.28
C ARG A 270 -14.32 -34.24 3.46
N ASN A 271 -14.41 -33.28 4.37
CA ASN A 271 -15.21 -33.35 5.59
C ASN A 271 -16.54 -32.57 5.45
N ASN A 272 -16.52 -31.45 4.73
CA ASN A 272 -17.65 -30.54 4.53
C ASN A 272 -17.90 -30.27 3.04
N PRO A 273 -18.50 -31.20 2.27
CA PRO A 273 -18.69 -31.07 0.83
C PRO A 273 -19.68 -29.93 0.43
N GLN A 274 -20.40 -29.38 1.39
CA GLN A 274 -21.37 -28.28 1.18
C GLN A 274 -20.75 -26.88 1.29
N VAL A 275 -19.43 -26.77 1.50
CA VAL A 275 -18.73 -25.47 1.53
C VAL A 275 -18.42 -25.02 0.10
N ARG A 276 -18.58 -23.71 -0.14
CA ARG A 276 -18.16 -23.03 -1.38
C ARG A 276 -16.99 -22.12 -1.09
N PHE A 277 -16.14 -21.98 -2.09
CA PHE A 277 -14.95 -21.13 -2.01
C PHE A 277 -15.04 -20.04 -3.07
N VAL A 278 -14.70 -18.80 -2.67
CA VAL A 278 -14.64 -17.64 -3.56
C VAL A 278 -13.21 -17.13 -3.56
N MET A 279 -12.60 -17.02 -4.74
CA MET A 279 -11.30 -16.39 -4.92
C MET A 279 -11.47 -15.15 -5.77
N ALA A 280 -11.58 -13.99 -5.10
CA ALA A 280 -11.82 -12.70 -5.72
C ALA A 280 -10.52 -11.89 -5.87
N GLY A 281 -10.31 -11.36 -7.05
CA GLY A 281 -9.14 -10.57 -7.40
C GLY A 281 -8.65 -10.84 -8.81
N SER A 282 -7.48 -10.31 -9.11
CA SER A 282 -6.75 -10.57 -10.36
C SER A 282 -5.25 -10.69 -10.06
N GLY A 283 -4.51 -11.31 -10.95
CA GLY A 283 -3.06 -11.48 -10.83
C GLY A 283 -2.54 -12.60 -11.74
N ASP A 284 -1.22 -12.69 -11.79
CA ASP A 284 -0.47 -13.61 -12.65
C ASP A 284 -0.65 -15.10 -12.30
N MET A 285 -1.22 -15.40 -11.14
CA MET A 285 -1.49 -16.78 -10.73
C MET A 285 -2.93 -17.22 -10.93
N MET A 286 -3.83 -16.41 -11.52
CA MET A 286 -5.25 -16.74 -11.64
C MET A 286 -5.45 -18.07 -12.39
N ASP A 287 -4.91 -18.21 -13.59
CA ASP A 287 -5.07 -19.42 -14.41
C ASP A 287 -4.52 -20.65 -13.68
N LYS A 288 -3.35 -20.50 -13.06
CA LYS A 288 -2.74 -21.56 -12.25
C LYS A 288 -3.64 -22.01 -11.10
N MET A 289 -4.39 -21.10 -10.46
CA MET A 289 -5.32 -21.45 -9.37
C MET A 289 -6.55 -22.18 -9.88
N ILE A 290 -7.06 -21.81 -11.04
CA ILE A 290 -8.16 -22.52 -11.71
C ILE A 290 -7.71 -23.96 -12.06
N ASP A 291 -6.54 -24.12 -12.66
CA ASP A 291 -5.95 -25.42 -12.99
C ASP A 291 -5.69 -26.26 -11.73
N LEU A 292 -5.20 -25.65 -10.64
CA LEU A 292 -4.99 -26.35 -9.38
C LEU A 292 -6.29 -26.85 -8.77
N ALA A 293 -7.36 -26.03 -8.77
CA ALA A 293 -8.67 -26.42 -8.28
C ALA A 293 -9.24 -27.59 -9.12
N ALA A 294 -9.06 -27.58 -10.44
CA ALA A 294 -9.43 -28.67 -11.33
C ALA A 294 -8.62 -29.94 -11.05
N ALA A 295 -7.31 -29.82 -10.89
CA ALA A 295 -6.43 -30.95 -10.58
C ALA A 295 -6.74 -31.59 -9.19
N ARG A 296 -7.27 -30.82 -8.25
CA ARG A 296 -7.76 -31.32 -6.95
C ARG A 296 -9.19 -31.88 -7.02
N GLY A 297 -9.87 -31.77 -8.16
CA GLY A 297 -11.24 -32.22 -8.36
C GLY A 297 -12.30 -31.43 -7.59
N ILE A 298 -12.04 -30.13 -7.38
CA ILE A 298 -12.89 -29.21 -6.58
C ILE A 298 -13.31 -27.95 -7.34
N ALA A 299 -13.09 -27.88 -8.64
CA ALA A 299 -13.38 -26.69 -9.46
C ALA A 299 -14.88 -26.29 -9.39
N ASP A 300 -15.79 -27.27 -9.27
CA ASP A 300 -17.24 -27.03 -9.13
C ASP A 300 -17.62 -26.37 -7.79
N ARG A 301 -16.71 -26.33 -6.83
CA ARG A 301 -16.87 -25.70 -5.52
C ARG A 301 -16.24 -24.32 -5.43
N PHE A 302 -15.50 -23.91 -6.47
CA PHE A 302 -14.88 -22.60 -6.56
C PHE A 302 -15.68 -21.63 -7.43
N HIS A 303 -15.67 -20.36 -7.01
CA HIS A 303 -16.13 -19.23 -7.80
C HIS A 303 -15.00 -18.21 -7.93
N PHE A 304 -14.70 -17.79 -9.14
CA PHE A 304 -13.67 -16.81 -9.50
C PHE A 304 -14.31 -15.56 -10.11
N PRO A 305 -14.82 -14.61 -9.30
CA PRO A 305 -15.55 -13.45 -9.80
C PRO A 305 -14.66 -12.40 -10.48
N GLY A 306 -13.33 -12.59 -10.47
CA GLY A 306 -12.38 -11.60 -10.96
C GLY A 306 -12.19 -10.44 -9.98
N PHE A 307 -11.67 -9.32 -10.50
CA PHE A 307 -11.42 -8.13 -9.70
C PHE A 307 -12.74 -7.47 -9.26
N GLN A 308 -12.85 -7.21 -7.95
CA GLN A 308 -14.00 -6.56 -7.33
C GLN A 308 -13.61 -5.16 -6.83
N LYS A 309 -14.50 -4.19 -6.90
CA LYS A 309 -14.26 -2.82 -6.43
C LYS A 309 -15.49 -2.18 -5.79
N GLY A 310 -15.23 -1.21 -4.91
CA GLY A 310 -16.29 -0.44 -4.25
C GLY A 310 -17.31 -1.34 -3.55
N LYS A 311 -18.60 -1.09 -3.76
CA LYS A 311 -19.69 -1.81 -3.13
C LYS A 311 -19.66 -3.33 -3.32
N GLN A 312 -19.17 -3.80 -4.48
CA GLN A 312 -19.07 -5.23 -4.79
C GLN A 312 -18.20 -6.01 -3.77
N VAL A 313 -17.13 -5.37 -3.26
CA VAL A 313 -16.28 -5.97 -2.23
C VAL A 313 -17.09 -6.23 -0.95
N TYR A 314 -17.85 -5.25 -0.50
CA TYR A 314 -18.64 -5.35 0.74
C TYR A 314 -19.83 -6.29 0.60
N GLU A 315 -20.50 -6.31 -0.56
CA GLU A 315 -21.55 -7.29 -0.86
C GLU A 315 -21.00 -8.73 -0.82
N MET A 316 -19.83 -8.97 -1.40
CA MET A 316 -19.17 -10.27 -1.38
C MET A 316 -18.75 -10.66 0.04
N LEU A 317 -18.12 -9.77 0.79
CA LEU A 317 -17.76 -10.02 2.19
C LEU A 317 -19.01 -10.31 3.04
N LYS A 318 -20.08 -9.51 2.89
CA LYS A 318 -21.34 -9.72 3.62
C LYS A 318 -22.02 -11.06 3.31
N ALA A 319 -21.80 -11.60 2.11
CA ALA A 319 -22.28 -12.93 1.70
C ALA A 319 -21.40 -14.08 2.20
N SER A 320 -20.24 -13.78 2.79
CA SER A 320 -19.25 -14.76 3.24
C SER A 320 -19.49 -15.16 4.70
N ASP A 321 -19.17 -16.43 5.04
CA ASP A 321 -19.16 -16.92 6.42
C ASP A 321 -17.76 -16.90 7.04
N VAL A 322 -16.70 -16.97 6.20
CA VAL A 322 -15.30 -16.92 6.63
C VAL A 322 -14.47 -16.17 5.60
N TYR A 323 -13.61 -15.29 6.06
CA TYR A 323 -12.59 -14.63 5.26
C TYR A 323 -11.22 -15.26 5.51
N ILE A 324 -10.41 -15.41 4.45
CA ILE A 324 -9.07 -16.00 4.56
C ILE A 324 -8.02 -15.13 3.87
N MET A 325 -6.93 -14.86 4.60
CA MET A 325 -5.72 -14.23 4.08
C MET A 325 -4.50 -15.13 4.33
N PRO A 326 -4.13 -15.99 3.39
CA PRO A 326 -3.03 -16.97 3.55
C PRO A 326 -1.68 -16.41 3.08
N SER A 327 -1.48 -15.10 3.18
CA SER A 327 -0.32 -14.40 2.61
C SER A 327 1.00 -14.95 3.15
N VAL A 328 1.97 -15.11 2.24
CA VAL A 328 3.34 -15.54 2.57
C VAL A 328 4.13 -14.42 3.25
N SER A 329 3.92 -13.18 2.78
CA SER A 329 4.42 -11.96 3.39
C SER A 329 3.39 -10.86 3.18
N GLU A 330 2.84 -10.35 4.26
CA GLU A 330 1.86 -9.27 4.21
C GLU A 330 2.33 -8.13 5.11
N PRO A 331 2.81 -7.02 4.55
CA PRO A 331 3.31 -5.90 5.34
C PRO A 331 2.31 -5.41 6.39
N PHE A 332 1.03 -5.33 6.04
CA PHE A 332 -0.03 -5.08 7.02
C PHE A 332 -1.25 -5.97 6.76
N GLY A 333 -2.04 -5.73 5.71
CA GLY A 333 -3.28 -6.42 5.38
C GLY A 333 -4.52 -5.68 5.90
N ILE A 334 -5.10 -4.80 5.06
CA ILE A 334 -6.33 -4.06 5.40
C ILE A 334 -7.57 -4.94 5.22
N SER A 335 -7.57 -5.83 4.24
CA SER A 335 -8.73 -6.65 3.88
C SER A 335 -9.30 -7.55 5.01
N PRO A 336 -8.52 -8.09 5.96
CA PRO A 336 -9.10 -8.74 7.14
C PRO A 336 -9.93 -7.77 8.01
N LEU A 337 -9.48 -6.51 8.14
CA LEU A 337 -10.20 -5.50 8.89
C LEU A 337 -11.53 -5.14 8.19
N GLU A 338 -11.52 -5.03 6.86
CA GLU A 338 -12.74 -4.82 6.06
C GLU A 338 -13.72 -5.99 6.21
N ALA A 339 -13.22 -7.23 6.24
CA ALA A 339 -14.04 -8.41 6.50
C ALA A 339 -14.66 -8.40 7.90
N MET A 340 -13.86 -8.04 8.92
CA MET A 340 -14.34 -7.91 10.31
C MET A 340 -15.39 -6.82 10.45
N GLN A 341 -15.27 -5.68 9.73
CA GLN A 341 -16.31 -4.63 9.71
C GLN A 341 -17.65 -5.13 9.13
N MET A 342 -17.58 -6.09 8.20
CA MET A 342 -18.78 -6.75 7.67
C MET A 342 -19.31 -7.89 8.56
N GLY A 343 -18.68 -8.10 9.73
CA GLY A 343 -19.04 -9.14 10.68
C GLY A 343 -18.65 -10.54 10.19
N VAL A 344 -17.54 -10.66 9.45
CA VAL A 344 -17.05 -11.92 8.90
C VAL A 344 -15.83 -12.41 9.70
N PRO A 345 -15.91 -13.57 10.36
CA PRO A 345 -14.78 -14.23 11.01
C PRO A 345 -13.59 -14.38 10.06
N SER A 346 -12.39 -14.05 10.52
CA SER A 346 -11.20 -14.01 9.67
C SER A 346 -10.14 -15.01 10.13
N ILE A 347 -9.54 -15.71 9.16
CA ILE A 347 -8.36 -16.56 9.34
C ILE A 347 -7.21 -15.89 8.58
N ILE A 348 -6.15 -15.53 9.28
CA ILE A 348 -5.03 -14.79 8.72
C ILE A 348 -3.70 -15.51 8.89
N SER A 349 -2.75 -15.18 8.03
CA SER A 349 -1.37 -15.62 8.18
C SER A 349 -0.70 -14.91 9.36
N LYS A 350 0.08 -15.64 10.18
CA LYS A 350 0.96 -15.06 11.19
C LYS A 350 2.02 -14.14 10.56
N GLN A 351 2.36 -14.36 9.28
CA GLN A 351 3.30 -13.57 8.50
C GLN A 351 2.64 -12.32 7.89
N SER A 352 1.79 -11.65 8.69
CA SER A 352 1.12 -10.40 8.31
C SER A 352 1.18 -9.37 9.44
N GLY A 353 1.32 -8.09 9.07
CA GLY A 353 1.39 -7.01 10.05
C GLY A 353 0.10 -6.83 10.86
N CYS A 354 -1.07 -7.08 10.28
CA CYS A 354 -2.33 -7.03 11.02
C CYS A 354 -2.42 -8.12 12.10
N ALA A 355 -1.67 -9.23 11.98
CA ALA A 355 -1.60 -10.25 13.03
C ALA A 355 -0.96 -9.73 14.33
N GLU A 356 -0.22 -8.62 14.28
CA GLU A 356 0.37 -8.00 15.46
C GLU A 356 -0.67 -7.33 16.36
N ILE A 357 -1.77 -6.85 15.78
CA ILE A 357 -2.77 -6.04 16.49
C ILE A 357 -4.15 -6.72 16.61
N LEU A 358 -4.48 -7.66 15.72
CA LEU A 358 -5.75 -8.37 15.77
C LEU A 358 -5.67 -9.55 16.75
N THR A 359 -6.65 -9.67 17.66
CA THR A 359 -6.75 -10.73 18.65
C THR A 359 -7.94 -11.66 18.37
N ASN A 360 -9.02 -11.16 17.81
CA ASN A 360 -10.25 -11.89 17.53
C ASN A 360 -10.28 -12.46 16.10
N VAL A 361 -9.16 -13.07 15.71
CA VAL A 361 -8.96 -13.77 14.44
C VAL A 361 -8.19 -15.06 14.69
N ILE A 362 -8.36 -16.06 13.82
CA ILE A 362 -7.53 -17.26 13.88
C ILE A 362 -6.24 -17.02 13.09
N LYS A 363 -5.10 -17.27 13.71
CA LYS A 363 -3.77 -17.08 13.11
C LYS A 363 -3.11 -18.41 12.82
N THR A 364 -2.79 -18.67 11.55
CA THR A 364 -2.07 -19.87 11.11
C THR A 364 -0.77 -19.49 10.40
N ASP A 365 0.22 -20.37 10.40
CA ASP A 365 1.35 -20.16 9.50
C ASP A 365 0.90 -20.36 8.04
N TYR A 366 1.45 -19.58 7.08
CA TYR A 366 0.95 -19.65 5.71
C TYR A 366 1.12 -21.02 5.05
N TRP A 367 2.14 -21.78 5.47
CA TRP A 367 2.42 -23.14 4.99
C TRP A 367 1.59 -24.25 5.69
N ASP A 368 0.99 -23.94 6.85
CA ASP A 368 0.22 -24.92 7.62
C ASP A 368 -1.20 -25.04 7.08
N ILE A 369 -1.31 -25.87 6.03
CA ILE A 369 -2.58 -26.12 5.32
C ILE A 369 -3.55 -26.87 6.23
N ASP A 370 -3.05 -27.75 7.11
CA ASP A 370 -3.89 -28.55 8.02
C ASP A 370 -4.54 -27.66 9.08
N ALA A 371 -3.77 -26.84 9.79
CA ALA A 371 -4.31 -25.90 10.77
C ALA A 371 -5.33 -24.94 10.13
N ARG A 372 -5.10 -24.52 8.88
CA ARG A 372 -6.04 -23.65 8.17
C ARG A 372 -7.34 -24.37 7.80
N ALA A 373 -7.24 -25.60 7.31
CA ALA A 373 -8.41 -26.41 7.00
C ALA A 373 -9.23 -26.72 8.26
N ASP A 374 -8.58 -27.02 9.37
CA ASP A 374 -9.24 -27.26 10.67
C ASP A 374 -9.92 -25.99 11.20
N ALA A 375 -9.28 -24.81 11.05
CA ALA A 375 -9.86 -23.52 11.41
C ALA A 375 -11.12 -23.21 10.59
N ILE A 376 -11.08 -23.44 9.27
CA ILE A 376 -12.27 -23.30 8.40
C ILE A 376 -13.38 -24.23 8.88
N ASN A 377 -13.07 -25.53 9.03
CA ASN A 377 -14.04 -26.54 9.49
C ASN A 377 -14.66 -26.16 10.83
N ALA A 378 -13.88 -25.65 11.77
CA ALA A 378 -14.36 -25.22 13.06
C ALA A 378 -15.37 -24.06 12.94
N ILE A 379 -15.03 -22.99 12.21
CA ILE A 379 -15.93 -21.83 12.06
C ILE A 379 -17.22 -22.20 11.34
N VAL A 380 -17.16 -23.00 10.27
CA VAL A 380 -18.35 -23.35 9.48
C VAL A 380 -19.26 -24.35 10.18
N SER A 381 -18.71 -25.18 11.10
CA SER A 381 -19.43 -26.26 11.79
C SER A 381 -19.96 -25.86 13.17
N TYR A 382 -19.34 -24.89 13.84
CA TYR A 382 -19.71 -24.47 15.18
C TYR A 382 -20.27 -23.03 15.21
N PRO A 383 -21.61 -22.86 15.16
CA PRO A 383 -22.25 -21.53 15.13
C PRO A 383 -21.80 -20.62 16.28
N ALA A 384 -21.66 -21.17 17.50
CA ALA A 384 -21.23 -20.39 18.66
C ALA A 384 -19.81 -19.78 18.47
N MET A 385 -18.89 -20.51 17.84
CA MET A 385 -17.55 -20.00 17.52
C MET A 385 -17.62 -18.90 16.45
N HIS A 386 -18.42 -19.15 15.41
CA HIS A 386 -18.65 -18.17 14.35
C HIS A 386 -19.19 -16.85 14.92
N ASP A 387 -20.24 -16.92 15.73
CA ASP A 387 -20.93 -15.75 16.29
C ASP A 387 -20.03 -15.00 17.27
N GLN A 388 -19.25 -15.71 18.11
CA GLN A 388 -18.28 -15.08 19.01
C GLN A 388 -17.19 -14.32 18.25
N LEU A 389 -16.56 -14.95 17.24
CA LEU A 389 -15.53 -14.31 16.43
C LEU A 389 -16.08 -13.10 15.65
N LYS A 390 -17.34 -13.17 15.21
CA LYS A 390 -18.03 -12.07 14.55
C LYS A 390 -18.23 -10.89 15.49
N GLU A 391 -18.79 -11.12 16.69
CA GLU A 391 -19.12 -10.08 17.66
C GLU A 391 -17.87 -9.41 18.21
N ASP A 392 -16.91 -10.19 18.68
CA ASP A 392 -15.65 -9.70 19.24
C ASP A 392 -14.79 -9.03 18.17
N GLY A 393 -14.75 -9.62 16.95
CA GLY A 393 -14.03 -9.05 15.82
C GLY A 393 -14.59 -7.69 15.39
N LEU A 394 -15.90 -7.54 15.35
CA LEU A 394 -16.54 -6.26 15.03
C LEU A 394 -16.24 -5.21 16.11
N ALA A 395 -16.29 -5.58 17.38
CA ALA A 395 -15.95 -4.68 18.48
C ALA A 395 -14.48 -4.23 18.43
N GLU A 396 -13.56 -5.15 18.11
CA GLU A 396 -12.12 -4.90 17.99
C GLU A 396 -11.82 -3.95 16.82
N VAL A 397 -12.32 -4.24 15.62
CA VAL A 397 -11.98 -3.49 14.40
C VAL A 397 -12.45 -2.03 14.48
N ASN A 398 -13.54 -1.75 15.16
CA ASN A 398 -14.05 -0.39 15.38
C ASN A 398 -13.11 0.48 16.25
N GLN A 399 -12.13 -0.12 16.93
CA GLN A 399 -11.10 0.60 17.69
C GLN A 399 -9.83 0.90 16.86
N ILE A 400 -9.73 0.38 15.66
CA ILE A 400 -8.56 0.51 14.78
C ILE A 400 -8.88 1.59 13.73
N THR A 401 -8.60 2.84 14.09
CA THR A 401 -9.03 4.03 13.34
C THR A 401 -7.86 4.85 12.81
N TRP A 402 -8.06 5.55 11.70
CA TRP A 402 -7.01 6.33 11.04
C TRP A 402 -6.58 7.58 11.82
N ASP A 403 -7.45 8.17 12.62
CA ASP A 403 -7.11 9.29 13.51
C ASP A 403 -6.05 8.86 14.55
N LYS A 404 -6.17 7.67 15.13
CA LYS A 404 -5.16 7.13 16.05
C LYS A 404 -3.80 6.88 15.37
N ALA A 405 -3.82 6.41 14.13
CA ALA A 405 -2.61 6.26 13.32
C ALA A 405 -2.04 7.63 12.94
N GLY A 406 -2.89 8.56 12.50
CA GLY A 406 -2.55 9.93 12.16
C GLY A 406 -1.90 10.68 13.30
N GLN A 407 -2.44 10.57 14.52
CA GLN A 407 -1.86 11.19 15.71
C GLN A 407 -0.42 10.72 16.01
N LYS A 408 -0.14 9.43 15.76
CA LYS A 408 1.24 8.91 15.91
C LYS A 408 2.18 9.53 14.87
N VAL A 409 1.72 9.70 13.62
CA VAL A 409 2.53 10.36 12.57
C VAL A 409 2.76 11.83 12.89
N ILE A 410 1.76 12.55 13.37
CA ILE A 410 1.89 13.95 13.82
C ILE A 410 2.93 14.06 14.95
N ASN A 411 2.93 13.14 15.90
CA ASN A 411 3.94 13.10 16.97
C ASN A 411 5.36 12.87 16.43
N ILE A 412 5.50 12.04 15.39
CA ILE A 412 6.79 11.82 14.70
C ILE A 412 7.23 13.11 14.00
N TYR A 413 6.34 13.82 13.31
CA TYR A 413 6.67 15.10 12.69
C TYR A 413 7.17 16.11 13.71
N ASN A 414 6.49 16.24 14.86
CA ASN A 414 6.93 17.13 15.94
C ASN A 414 8.35 16.75 16.42
N GLN A 415 8.64 15.45 16.58
CA GLN A 415 9.99 15.01 16.98
C GLN A 415 11.05 15.35 15.94
N VAL A 416 10.75 15.21 14.64
CA VAL A 416 11.69 15.50 13.56
C VAL A 416 11.92 17.00 13.44
N LEU A 417 10.88 17.82 13.55
CA LEU A 417 10.97 19.29 13.50
C LEU A 417 11.71 19.90 14.68
N HIS A 418 11.66 19.27 15.87
CA HIS A 418 12.38 19.74 17.05
C HIS A 418 13.83 19.27 17.14
N ARG A 419 14.26 18.35 16.26
CA ARG A 419 15.66 17.90 16.16
C ARG A 419 16.52 18.78 15.25
N ASN A 420 15.89 19.56 14.41
CA ASN A 420 16.50 20.54 13.50
C ASN A 420 16.34 21.96 14.06
#